data_9c59703949fa1f35e919301064a4d242
#
_entry.id   9c59703949fa1f35e919301064a4d242
#
_cell.length_a   1.000
_cell.length_b   1.000
_cell.length_c   1.000
_cell.angle_alpha   90.00
_cell.angle_beta   90.00
_cell.angle_gamma   90.00
#
_symmetry.space_group_name_H-M   'P 1'
#
loop_
_entity.id
_entity.type
_entity.pdbx_description
1 polymer ?
#
loop_
_entity_poly.entity_id
_entity_poly.type
_entity_poly.pdbx_seq_one_letter_code
_entity_poly.pdbx_strand_id
1 'polypeptide(L)'
;MSHPGSNCPQCGAKVEFRWSGAFQAVCEFCGSILVRTDLDLKKVGTVADLATEDASPIQINTEGVYDKKAFVVVGRIMYEYRQGGWNEWHLMFNDGTSGWLSDAQLEWSVTQQYASPNVPYAAEKISPGTILTFGATDFEATTVTHAHYKGVEGQLPFEYWDKSEVTFVDLRTHGREFATLDFSDPQPLLFIGRFVEFEELRLTNLRQFEGWF
;
A
#
# COMPACT_ATOMS: atom_id res chain seq x y z
N MET A 1 21.89 -8.10 -6.29
CA MET A 1 22.90 -7.04 -6.50
C MET A 1 22.52 -5.91 -5.54
N SER A 2 23.40 -5.57 -4.59
CA SER A 2 23.18 -4.45 -3.68
C SER A 2 23.24 -3.16 -4.50
N HIS A 3 22.17 -2.39 -4.52
CA HIS A 3 22.18 -1.07 -5.11
C HIS A 3 23.10 -0.16 -4.28
N PRO A 4 23.89 0.75 -4.91
CA PRO A 4 24.69 1.70 -4.17
C PRO A 4 23.76 2.52 -3.27
N GLY A 5 24.01 2.50 -1.97
CA GLY A 5 23.29 3.33 -1.02
C GLY A 5 23.64 4.79 -1.29
N SER A 6 22.62 5.64 -1.34
CA SER A 6 22.80 7.09 -1.42
C SER A 6 22.63 7.68 -0.02
N ASN A 7 23.19 8.85 0.24
CA ASN A 7 23.02 9.52 1.52
C ASN A 7 21.81 10.45 1.52
N CYS A 8 21.11 10.51 2.64
CA CYS A 8 20.02 11.45 2.82
C CYS A 8 20.51 12.89 2.67
N PRO A 9 19.97 13.71 1.76
CA PRO A 9 20.43 15.07 1.55
C PRO A 9 20.13 16.00 2.73
N GLN A 10 19.25 15.57 3.66
CA GLN A 10 18.92 16.36 4.85
C GLN A 10 19.83 16.10 6.03
N CYS A 11 20.17 14.83 6.33
CA CYS A 11 20.92 14.47 7.53
C CYS A 11 22.22 13.70 7.26
N GLY A 12 22.50 13.33 6.02
CA GLY A 12 23.71 12.60 5.65
C GLY A 12 23.67 11.10 5.95
N ALA A 13 22.62 10.59 6.59
CA ALA A 13 22.50 9.17 6.91
C ALA A 13 22.40 8.33 5.63
N LYS A 14 22.99 7.13 5.65
CA LYS A 14 22.92 6.19 4.53
C LYS A 14 21.49 5.71 4.35
N VAL A 15 20.99 5.74 3.12
CA VAL A 15 19.68 5.23 2.71
C VAL A 15 19.90 4.02 1.80
N GLU A 16 19.38 2.89 2.20
CA GLU A 16 19.48 1.65 1.43
C GLU A 16 18.11 1.30 0.83
N PHE A 17 18.08 1.10 -0.47
CA PHE A 17 16.89 0.60 -1.15
C PHE A 17 16.92 -0.93 -1.14
N ARG A 18 15.88 -1.54 -0.56
CA ARG A 18 15.79 -2.99 -0.36
C ARG A 18 15.50 -3.75 -1.64
N TRP A 19 14.99 -3.07 -2.66
CA TRP A 19 14.64 -3.67 -3.94
C TRP A 19 14.81 -2.66 -5.09
N SER A 20 14.96 -3.18 -6.32
CA SER A 20 15.31 -2.37 -7.49
C SER A 20 14.21 -1.39 -7.92
N GLY A 21 12.96 -1.75 -7.70
CA GLY A 21 11.80 -0.92 -8.04
C GLY A 21 11.39 0.08 -6.96
N ALA A 22 12.11 0.16 -5.82
CA ALA A 22 11.84 1.19 -4.84
C ALA A 22 12.17 2.56 -5.42
N PHE A 23 11.17 3.41 -5.53
CA PHE A 23 11.28 4.76 -6.07
C PHE A 23 11.36 5.81 -4.96
N GLN A 24 10.60 5.61 -3.88
CA GLN A 24 10.55 6.47 -2.71
C GLN A 24 11.00 5.71 -1.47
N ALA A 25 11.65 6.42 -0.55
CA ALA A 25 11.97 5.92 0.79
C ALA A 25 11.78 7.01 1.84
N VAL A 26 11.43 6.62 3.05
CA VAL A 26 11.48 7.50 4.23
C VAL A 26 12.81 7.28 4.94
N CYS A 27 13.53 8.37 5.21
CA CYS A 27 14.77 8.31 5.98
C CYS A 27 14.47 7.95 7.44
N GLU A 28 14.98 6.82 7.90
CA GLU A 28 14.76 6.31 9.27
C GLU A 28 15.31 7.23 10.36
N PHE A 29 16.25 8.15 10.03
CA PHE A 29 16.89 9.04 10.99
C PHE A 29 16.21 10.40 11.13
N CYS A 30 15.69 10.96 10.05
CA CYS A 30 15.15 12.33 10.08
C CYS A 30 13.74 12.46 9.50
N GLY A 31 13.09 11.35 9.13
CA GLY A 31 11.74 11.36 8.58
C GLY A 31 11.61 12.05 7.21
N SER A 32 12.72 12.40 6.54
CA SER A 32 12.63 12.99 5.19
C SER A 32 12.10 11.99 4.20
N ILE A 33 11.11 12.39 3.40
CA ILE A 33 10.62 11.63 2.26
C ILE A 33 11.55 11.91 1.09
N LEU A 34 12.16 10.86 0.57
CA LEU A 34 13.22 10.89 -0.42
C LEU A 34 12.77 10.15 -1.68
N VAL A 35 12.93 10.80 -2.82
CA VAL A 35 12.65 10.23 -4.13
C VAL A 35 13.96 9.96 -4.86
N ARG A 36 14.05 8.80 -5.48
CA ARG A 36 15.19 8.38 -6.27
C ARG A 36 15.20 9.15 -7.60
N THR A 37 16.34 9.73 -7.92
CA THR A 37 16.64 10.30 -9.25
C THR A 37 17.70 9.44 -9.93
N ASP A 38 18.00 9.73 -11.19
CA ASP A 38 19.04 8.99 -11.96
C ASP A 38 20.43 9.08 -11.35
N LEU A 39 20.70 10.12 -10.57
CA LEU A 39 22.03 10.42 -10.02
C LEU A 39 22.10 10.39 -8.50
N ASP A 40 20.98 10.66 -7.77
CA ASP A 40 20.99 10.86 -6.32
C ASP A 40 19.59 10.76 -5.72
N LEU A 41 19.46 11.15 -4.46
CA LEU A 41 18.18 11.27 -3.75
C LEU A 41 17.74 12.73 -3.65
N LYS A 42 16.47 12.97 -3.97
CA LYS A 42 15.81 14.27 -3.79
C LYS A 42 14.87 14.21 -2.59
N LYS A 43 14.99 15.14 -1.66
CA LYS A 43 14.00 15.33 -0.59
C LYS A 43 12.77 16.02 -1.18
N VAL A 44 11.59 15.43 -1.01
CA VAL A 44 10.31 15.97 -1.48
C VAL A 44 9.37 16.36 -0.34
N GLY A 45 9.64 15.87 0.88
CA GLY A 45 8.81 16.16 2.04
C GLY A 45 9.44 15.68 3.35
N THR A 46 8.66 15.70 4.41
CA THR A 46 9.00 15.13 5.72
C THR A 46 7.74 14.50 6.28
N VAL A 47 7.85 13.28 6.78
CA VAL A 47 6.75 12.64 7.50
C VAL A 47 6.50 13.49 8.74
N ALA A 48 5.29 14.06 8.85
CA ALA A 48 4.85 14.64 10.10
C ALA A 48 4.88 13.53 11.17
N ASP A 49 5.18 13.87 12.43
CA ASP A 49 5.08 12.93 13.53
C ASP A 49 3.70 12.27 13.45
N LEU A 50 3.69 11.05 12.93
CA LEU A 50 2.49 10.24 12.88
C LEU A 50 2.16 9.94 14.33
N ALA A 51 1.18 10.66 14.84
CA ALA A 51 0.73 10.50 16.20
C ALA A 51 0.54 9.02 16.51
N THR A 52 1.05 8.59 17.58
CA THR A 52 1.31 7.27 18.12
C THR A 52 0.08 6.35 18.30
N GLU A 53 -1.05 6.64 17.71
CA GLU A 53 -2.22 5.78 17.71
C GLU A 53 -2.20 4.80 16.54
N ASP A 54 -1.15 4.01 16.48
CA ASP A 54 -1.03 2.94 15.52
C ASP A 54 -1.86 1.75 16.02
N ALA A 55 -3.05 1.58 15.45
CA ALA A 55 -3.96 0.50 15.80
C ALA A 55 -3.63 -0.84 15.10
N SER A 56 -2.60 -0.88 14.23
CA SER A 56 -2.23 -2.08 13.49
C SER A 56 -1.07 -2.82 14.14
N PRO A 57 -1.16 -4.16 14.29
CA PRO A 57 -0.03 -4.99 14.72
C PRO A 57 1.07 -5.10 13.66
N ILE A 58 0.76 -4.79 12.41
CA ILE A 58 1.69 -4.85 11.29
C ILE A 58 2.65 -3.65 11.36
N GLN A 59 3.88 -3.86 10.95
CA GLN A 59 4.93 -2.83 10.90
C GLN A 59 5.91 -3.10 9.76
N ILE A 60 6.79 -2.15 9.47
CA ILE A 60 7.90 -2.37 8.53
C ILE A 60 8.75 -3.54 9.05
N ASN A 61 9.14 -4.44 8.16
CA ASN A 61 9.81 -5.72 8.41
C ASN A 61 8.91 -6.81 9.02
N THR A 62 7.61 -6.65 9.11
CA THR A 62 6.72 -7.79 9.31
C THR A 62 6.91 -8.75 8.15
N GLU A 63 7.10 -10.03 8.46
CA GLU A 63 7.22 -11.10 7.48
C GLU A 63 5.98 -11.98 7.51
N GLY A 64 5.66 -12.60 6.38
CA GLY A 64 4.52 -13.49 6.27
C GLY A 64 4.55 -14.38 5.03
N VAL A 65 3.45 -15.10 4.82
CA VAL A 65 3.26 -15.99 3.66
C VAL A 65 1.89 -15.73 3.04
N TYR A 66 1.85 -15.54 1.74
CA TYR A 66 0.63 -15.47 0.94
C TYR A 66 0.79 -16.32 -0.32
N ASP A 67 -0.19 -17.17 -0.64
CA ASP A 67 -0.15 -18.10 -1.78
C ASP A 67 1.16 -18.89 -1.90
N LYS A 68 1.64 -19.40 -0.76
CA LYS A 68 2.91 -20.16 -0.63
C LYS A 68 4.18 -19.34 -0.92
N LYS A 69 4.07 -18.04 -1.12
CA LYS A 69 5.19 -17.12 -1.29
C LYS A 69 5.45 -16.37 0.01
N ALA A 70 6.68 -16.38 0.46
CA ALA A 70 7.09 -15.54 1.58
C ALA A 70 7.16 -14.08 1.14
N PHE A 71 6.79 -13.18 2.03
CA PHE A 71 6.89 -11.74 1.81
C PHE A 71 7.47 -11.01 3.02
N VAL A 72 7.90 -9.80 2.79
CA VAL A 72 8.27 -8.83 3.82
C VAL A 72 7.54 -7.50 3.55
N VAL A 73 7.06 -6.86 4.60
CA VAL A 73 6.50 -5.51 4.54
C VAL A 73 7.64 -4.50 4.42
N VAL A 74 7.65 -3.73 3.35
CA VAL A 74 8.72 -2.75 3.04
C VAL A 74 8.26 -1.31 3.04
N GLY A 75 6.95 -1.07 2.98
CA GLY A 75 6.36 0.26 2.96
C GLY A 75 4.95 0.27 3.52
N ARG A 76 4.45 1.45 3.81
CA ARG A 76 3.09 1.69 4.30
C ARG A 76 2.57 3.00 3.77
N ILE A 77 1.30 3.02 3.41
CA ILE A 77 0.52 4.23 3.17
C ILE A 77 -0.63 4.22 4.16
N MET A 78 -0.87 5.35 4.80
CA MET A 78 -2.00 5.57 5.68
C MET A 78 -3.00 6.49 5.00
N TYR A 79 -4.24 6.05 4.96
CA TYR A 79 -5.37 6.80 4.45
C TYR A 79 -6.31 7.19 5.57
N GLU A 80 -6.94 8.34 5.43
CA GLU A 80 -7.99 8.83 6.32
C GLU A 80 -9.21 9.28 5.52
N TYR A 81 -10.38 8.93 5.97
CA TYR A 81 -11.66 9.35 5.45
C TYR A 81 -12.61 9.68 6.61
N ARG A 82 -13.82 10.17 6.30
CA ARG A 82 -14.73 10.72 7.32
C ARG A 82 -15.07 9.75 8.47
N GLN A 83 -15.09 8.44 8.22
CA GLN A 83 -15.49 7.43 9.21
C GLN A 83 -14.30 6.71 9.88
N GLY A 84 -13.07 7.04 9.54
CA GLY A 84 -11.87 6.40 10.08
C GLY A 84 -10.69 6.44 9.12
N GLY A 85 -9.90 5.39 9.13
CA GLY A 85 -8.74 5.24 8.26
C GLY A 85 -8.40 3.79 8.04
N TRP A 86 -7.47 3.55 7.13
CA TRP A 86 -6.91 2.23 6.88
C TRP A 86 -5.45 2.31 6.45
N ASN A 87 -4.80 1.16 6.42
CA ASN A 87 -3.42 1.02 6.00
C ASN A 87 -3.32 0.19 4.72
N GLU A 88 -2.41 0.62 3.84
CA GLU A 88 -1.94 -0.18 2.72
C GLU A 88 -0.47 -0.50 2.94
N TRP A 89 -0.17 -1.78 3.22
CA TRP A 89 1.16 -2.27 3.46
C TRP A 89 1.76 -2.82 2.17
N HIS A 90 2.88 -2.23 1.73
CA HIS A 90 3.58 -2.68 0.53
C HIS A 90 4.39 -3.95 0.84
N LEU A 91 4.07 -5.02 0.13
CA LEU A 91 4.67 -6.33 0.27
C LEU A 91 5.70 -6.59 -0.83
N MET A 92 6.87 -7.08 -0.45
CA MET A 92 7.84 -7.65 -1.38
C MET A 92 7.87 -9.17 -1.21
N PHE A 93 7.53 -9.90 -2.27
CA PHE A 93 7.58 -11.35 -2.30
C PHE A 93 8.99 -11.87 -2.63
N ASN A 94 9.29 -13.09 -2.18
CA ASN A 94 10.58 -13.74 -2.40
C ASN A 94 10.90 -14.06 -3.86
N ASP A 95 9.91 -13.99 -4.76
CA ASP A 95 10.08 -14.13 -6.21
C ASP A 95 10.34 -12.79 -6.92
N GLY A 96 10.46 -11.70 -6.17
CA GLY A 96 10.69 -10.34 -6.69
C GLY A 96 9.45 -9.61 -7.15
N THR A 97 8.27 -10.21 -7.07
CA THR A 97 6.98 -9.52 -7.29
C THR A 97 6.59 -8.71 -6.06
N SER A 98 5.65 -7.80 -6.21
CA SER A 98 5.10 -7.01 -5.10
C SER A 98 3.59 -7.07 -5.05
N GLY A 99 3.03 -6.67 -3.91
CA GLY A 99 1.60 -6.58 -3.68
C GLY A 99 1.29 -5.64 -2.52
N TRP A 100 0.04 -5.59 -2.14
CA TRP A 100 -0.47 -4.76 -1.07
C TRP A 100 -1.29 -5.60 -0.11
N LEU A 101 -1.10 -5.37 1.17
CA LEU A 101 -1.95 -5.89 2.24
C LEU A 101 -2.73 -4.71 2.80
N SER A 102 -4.03 -4.69 2.52
CA SER A 102 -4.96 -3.75 3.11
C SER A 102 -5.34 -4.19 4.52
N ASP A 103 -5.37 -3.25 5.44
CA ASP A 103 -5.72 -3.43 6.85
C ASP A 103 -6.77 -2.37 7.19
N ALA A 104 -8.03 -2.75 7.09
CA ALA A 104 -9.18 -1.89 7.23
C ALA A 104 -10.24 -2.51 8.17
N GLN A 105 -10.45 -1.93 9.34
CA GLN A 105 -11.54 -2.32 10.27
C GLN A 105 -11.61 -3.82 10.59
N LEU A 106 -10.46 -4.48 10.80
CA LEU A 106 -10.31 -5.92 11.04
C LEU A 106 -10.62 -6.80 9.80
N GLU A 107 -10.74 -6.22 8.63
CA GLU A 107 -10.72 -6.95 7.36
C GLU A 107 -9.32 -6.81 6.74
N TRP A 108 -8.81 -7.91 6.22
CA TRP A 108 -7.52 -7.94 5.51
C TRP A 108 -7.72 -8.46 4.10
N SER A 109 -7.08 -7.81 3.14
CA SER A 109 -7.02 -8.31 1.77
C SER A 109 -5.61 -8.19 1.22
N VAL A 110 -5.20 -9.16 0.41
CA VAL A 110 -3.94 -9.09 -0.33
C VAL A 110 -4.25 -8.95 -1.80
N THR A 111 -3.70 -7.90 -2.41
CA THR A 111 -3.91 -7.57 -3.82
C THR A 111 -2.58 -7.39 -4.55
N GLN A 112 -2.62 -7.55 -5.86
CA GLN A 112 -1.52 -7.21 -6.77
C GLN A 112 -2.05 -6.34 -7.90
N GLN A 113 -1.21 -5.43 -8.40
CA GLN A 113 -1.59 -4.58 -9.52
C GLN A 113 -1.85 -5.45 -10.77
N TYR A 114 -3.00 -5.22 -11.39
CA TYR A 114 -3.35 -5.86 -12.65
C TYR A 114 -2.84 -5.01 -13.82
N ALA A 115 -2.02 -5.61 -14.66
CA ALA A 115 -1.42 -4.90 -15.78
C ALA A 115 -2.47 -4.52 -16.84
N SER A 116 -2.43 -3.26 -17.26
CA SER A 116 -3.26 -2.73 -18.35
C SER A 116 -4.78 -2.90 -18.15
N PRO A 117 -5.36 -2.39 -17.07
CA PRO A 117 -6.79 -2.46 -16.88
C PRO A 117 -7.49 -1.58 -17.91
N ASN A 118 -8.44 -2.14 -18.63
CA ASN A 118 -9.34 -1.34 -19.45
C ASN A 118 -10.57 -0.96 -18.62
N VAL A 119 -10.44 0.07 -17.81
CA VAL A 119 -11.56 0.60 -17.02
C VAL A 119 -12.20 1.74 -17.79
N PRO A 120 -13.39 1.52 -18.41
CA PRO A 120 -14.02 2.52 -19.27
C PRO A 120 -14.72 3.64 -18.51
N TYR A 121 -14.70 3.62 -17.18
CA TYR A 121 -15.49 4.51 -16.33
C TYR A 121 -14.60 5.50 -15.58
N ALA A 122 -15.09 6.73 -15.49
CA ALA A 122 -14.65 7.65 -14.46
C ALA A 122 -15.31 7.28 -13.12
N ALA A 123 -14.67 7.59 -11.99
CA ALA A 123 -15.16 7.22 -10.66
C ALA A 123 -16.63 7.64 -10.43
N GLU A 124 -17.03 8.79 -10.95
CA GLU A 124 -18.37 9.37 -10.79
C GLU A 124 -19.47 8.54 -11.48
N LYS A 125 -19.08 7.61 -12.35
CA LYS A 125 -20.02 6.70 -13.05
C LYS A 125 -20.17 5.36 -12.36
N ILE A 126 -19.41 5.11 -11.31
CA ILE A 126 -19.45 3.87 -10.55
C ILE A 126 -20.17 4.13 -9.24
N SER A 127 -21.16 3.32 -8.95
CA SER A 127 -21.91 3.35 -7.68
C SER A 127 -22.04 1.93 -7.14
N PRO A 128 -22.31 1.76 -5.84
CA PRO A 128 -22.59 0.44 -5.28
C PRO A 128 -23.65 -0.30 -6.11
N GLY A 129 -23.38 -1.58 -6.41
CA GLY A 129 -24.18 -2.42 -7.31
C GLY A 129 -23.75 -2.40 -8.79
N THR A 130 -22.80 -1.53 -9.19
CA THR A 130 -22.24 -1.57 -10.56
C THR A 130 -21.39 -2.84 -10.72
N ILE A 131 -21.67 -3.59 -11.79
CA ILE A 131 -20.88 -4.78 -12.14
C ILE A 131 -19.77 -4.38 -13.13
N LEU A 132 -18.54 -4.76 -12.79
CA LEU A 132 -17.36 -4.62 -13.65
C LEU A 132 -16.72 -5.99 -13.85
N THR A 133 -16.37 -6.30 -15.11
CA THR A 133 -15.78 -7.60 -15.48
C THR A 133 -14.28 -7.42 -15.72
N PHE A 134 -13.46 -8.17 -14.99
CA PHE A 134 -12.02 -8.24 -15.21
C PHE A 134 -11.60 -9.68 -15.50
N GLY A 135 -11.04 -9.89 -16.69
CA GLY A 135 -10.81 -11.24 -17.20
C GLY A 135 -12.11 -12.03 -17.36
N ALA A 136 -12.28 -13.09 -16.61
CA ALA A 136 -13.48 -13.93 -16.60
C ALA A 136 -14.33 -13.77 -15.32
N THR A 137 -14.02 -12.78 -14.49
CA THR A 137 -14.64 -12.60 -13.18
C THR A 137 -15.44 -11.30 -13.14
N ASP A 138 -16.70 -11.42 -12.71
CA ASP A 138 -17.58 -10.28 -12.45
C ASP A 138 -17.44 -9.84 -10.99
N PHE A 139 -17.15 -8.56 -10.80
CA PHE A 139 -17.05 -7.91 -9.52
C PHE A 139 -18.18 -6.89 -9.38
N GLU A 140 -18.78 -6.84 -8.22
CA GLU A 140 -19.76 -5.82 -7.85
C GLU A 140 -19.08 -4.71 -7.05
N ALA A 141 -19.25 -3.46 -7.46
CA ALA A 141 -18.81 -2.31 -6.68
C ALA A 141 -19.61 -2.24 -5.38
N THR A 142 -18.91 -2.23 -4.25
CA THR A 142 -19.53 -2.20 -2.93
C THR A 142 -19.39 -0.86 -2.25
N THR A 143 -18.27 -0.18 -2.46
CA THR A 143 -17.95 1.06 -1.78
C THR A 143 -17.25 2.02 -2.74
N VAL A 144 -17.60 3.30 -2.64
CA VAL A 144 -16.85 4.41 -3.24
C VAL A 144 -16.38 5.29 -2.11
N THR A 145 -15.07 5.37 -1.92
CA THR A 145 -14.46 6.08 -0.80
C THR A 145 -13.61 7.23 -1.29
N HIS A 146 -13.84 8.42 -0.74
CA HIS A 146 -12.95 9.58 -0.91
C HIS A 146 -12.07 9.67 0.33
N ALA A 147 -10.77 9.58 0.15
CA ALA A 147 -9.81 9.55 1.24
C ALA A 147 -8.65 10.52 1.01
N HIS A 148 -8.04 10.93 2.11
CA HIS A 148 -6.85 11.75 2.13
C HIS A 148 -5.65 10.93 2.59
N TYR A 149 -4.48 11.32 2.12
CA TYR A 149 -3.23 10.78 2.63
C TYR A 149 -2.94 11.33 4.01
N LYS A 150 -2.75 10.43 4.96
CA LYS A 150 -2.33 10.77 6.32
C LYS A 150 -0.83 10.68 6.48
N GLY A 151 -0.19 9.71 5.85
CA GLY A 151 1.25 9.54 5.95
C GLY A 151 1.78 8.30 5.24
N VAL A 152 3.12 8.19 5.22
CA VAL A 152 3.85 7.10 4.61
C VAL A 152 4.99 6.63 5.50
N GLU A 153 5.36 5.36 5.41
CA GLU A 153 6.54 4.77 6.05
C GLU A 153 7.28 3.86 5.05
N GLY A 154 8.60 3.68 5.28
CA GLY A 154 9.39 2.72 4.52
C GLY A 154 9.58 3.08 3.05
N GLN A 155 9.44 2.08 2.17
CA GLN A 155 9.76 2.19 0.75
C GLN A 155 8.55 1.89 -0.15
N LEU A 156 8.32 2.74 -1.13
CA LEU A 156 7.20 2.65 -2.07
C LEU A 156 7.69 2.57 -3.52
N PRO A 157 6.90 1.95 -4.43
CA PRO A 157 7.24 1.82 -5.84
C PRO A 157 7.01 3.10 -6.66
N PHE A 158 6.46 4.15 -6.07
CA PHE A 158 6.11 5.41 -6.73
C PHE A 158 6.30 6.60 -5.79
N GLU A 159 6.27 7.80 -6.34
CA GLU A 159 6.27 9.04 -5.56
C GLU A 159 4.90 9.28 -4.94
N TYR A 160 4.87 9.43 -3.62
CA TYR A 160 3.64 9.45 -2.88
C TYR A 160 3.70 10.39 -1.67
N TRP A 161 3.46 11.67 -1.86
CA TRP A 161 3.58 12.61 -0.76
C TRP A 161 2.65 13.83 -0.83
N ASP A 162 2.02 14.10 -1.95
CA ASP A 162 1.22 15.33 -2.13
C ASP A 162 -0.05 15.08 -2.95
N LYS A 163 -0.89 14.15 -2.49
CA LYS A 163 -2.21 13.97 -3.08
C LYS A 163 -3.26 14.30 -2.04
N SER A 164 -3.97 15.42 -2.23
CA SER A 164 -4.92 15.92 -1.26
C SER A 164 -6.12 15.01 -1.06
N GLU A 165 -6.66 14.41 -2.12
CA GLU A 165 -7.78 13.48 -2.07
C GLU A 165 -7.67 12.45 -3.19
N VAL A 166 -8.02 11.21 -2.88
CA VAL A 166 -8.09 10.10 -3.83
C VAL A 166 -9.42 9.39 -3.70
N THR A 167 -9.98 8.98 -4.83
CA THR A 167 -11.17 8.14 -4.86
C THR A 167 -10.78 6.69 -5.07
N PHE A 168 -11.30 5.82 -4.21
CA PHE A 168 -11.21 4.37 -4.33
C PHE A 168 -12.57 3.78 -4.59
N VAL A 169 -12.62 2.72 -5.40
CA VAL A 169 -13.81 1.91 -5.59
C VAL A 169 -13.46 0.46 -5.25
N ASP A 170 -14.05 -0.04 -4.17
CA ASP A 170 -13.90 -1.43 -3.77
C ASP A 170 -14.94 -2.30 -4.45
N LEU A 171 -14.49 -3.46 -4.89
CA LEU A 171 -15.26 -4.41 -5.66
C LEU A 171 -15.11 -5.80 -5.05
N ARG A 172 -16.21 -6.54 -4.99
CA ARG A 172 -16.25 -7.88 -4.40
C ARG A 172 -16.97 -8.86 -5.32
N THR A 173 -16.61 -10.13 -5.23
CA THR A 173 -17.43 -11.22 -5.74
C THR A 173 -18.31 -11.78 -4.62
N HIS A 174 -19.10 -12.81 -4.92
CA HIS A 174 -19.79 -13.60 -3.88
C HIS A 174 -18.82 -14.50 -3.09
N GLY A 175 -17.58 -14.65 -3.57
CA GLY A 175 -16.53 -15.40 -2.91
C GLY A 175 -15.61 -14.53 -2.07
N ARG A 176 -14.33 -14.86 -2.10
CA ARG A 176 -13.28 -14.11 -1.37
C ARG A 176 -12.52 -13.14 -2.27
N GLU A 177 -12.79 -13.13 -3.58
CA GLU A 177 -12.10 -12.27 -4.51
C GLU A 177 -12.49 -10.81 -4.25
N PHE A 178 -11.47 -10.00 -4.20
CA PHE A 178 -11.52 -8.58 -3.94
C PHE A 178 -10.74 -7.83 -5.02
N ALA A 179 -11.23 -6.68 -5.40
CA ALA A 179 -10.49 -5.75 -6.24
C ALA A 179 -10.73 -4.32 -5.75
N THR A 180 -9.78 -3.44 -6.03
CA THR A 180 -9.95 -2.01 -5.83
C THR A 180 -9.45 -1.23 -7.05
N LEU A 181 -10.17 -0.19 -7.39
CA LEU A 181 -9.77 0.81 -8.37
C LEU A 181 -9.27 2.05 -7.62
N ASP A 182 -8.06 2.45 -7.92
CA ASP A 182 -7.44 3.66 -7.41
C ASP A 182 -7.46 4.74 -8.52
N PHE A 183 -8.18 5.83 -8.27
CA PHE A 183 -8.32 6.97 -9.17
C PHE A 183 -7.32 8.10 -8.84
N SER A 184 -6.17 7.78 -8.29
CA SER A 184 -5.11 8.75 -8.02
C SER A 184 -4.45 9.31 -9.28
N ASP A 185 -4.49 8.56 -10.37
CA ASP A 185 -3.97 8.95 -11.67
C ASP A 185 -5.11 9.13 -12.70
N PRO A 186 -4.87 9.87 -13.80
CA PRO A 186 -5.88 10.05 -14.85
C PRO A 186 -6.40 8.74 -15.44
N GLN A 187 -5.57 7.70 -15.47
CA GLN A 187 -5.99 6.34 -15.75
C GLN A 187 -6.00 5.57 -14.43
N PRO A 188 -7.16 5.04 -14.00
CA PRO A 188 -7.26 4.35 -12.74
C PRO A 188 -6.39 3.09 -12.73
N LEU A 189 -5.78 2.83 -11.56
CA LEU A 189 -5.05 1.60 -11.31
C LEU A 189 -6.01 0.55 -10.77
N LEU A 190 -5.89 -0.67 -11.27
CA LEU A 190 -6.66 -1.81 -10.79
C LEU A 190 -5.75 -2.74 -9.99
N PHE A 191 -6.19 -3.07 -8.80
CA PHE A 191 -5.58 -4.09 -7.95
C PHE A 191 -6.57 -5.23 -7.75
N ILE A 192 -6.14 -6.46 -7.95
CA ILE A 192 -6.97 -7.67 -7.78
C ILE A 192 -6.28 -8.61 -6.81
N GLY A 193 -7.08 -9.26 -5.98
CA GLY A 193 -6.64 -10.26 -5.01
C GLY A 193 -7.82 -10.86 -4.26
N ARG A 194 -7.65 -11.06 -2.96
CA ARG A 194 -8.71 -11.65 -2.14
C ARG A 194 -8.62 -11.23 -0.68
N PHE A 195 -9.74 -11.38 0.03
CA PHE A 195 -9.77 -11.34 1.48
C PHE A 195 -9.05 -12.54 2.07
N VAL A 196 -8.37 -12.29 3.17
CA VAL A 196 -7.60 -13.29 3.92
C VAL A 196 -7.91 -13.18 5.41
N GLU A 197 -7.83 -14.29 6.12
CA GLU A 197 -7.81 -14.25 7.58
C GLU A 197 -6.40 -13.90 8.07
N PHE A 198 -6.29 -13.18 9.17
CA PHE A 198 -5.01 -12.74 9.72
C PHE A 198 -4.04 -13.90 9.94
N GLU A 199 -4.56 -15.02 10.46
CA GLU A 199 -3.79 -16.24 10.76
C GLU A 199 -3.29 -16.96 9.50
N GLU A 200 -3.98 -16.81 8.36
CA GLU A 200 -3.55 -17.40 7.09
C GLU A 200 -2.22 -16.83 6.62
N LEU A 201 -1.94 -15.57 6.96
CA LEU A 201 -0.71 -14.86 6.58
C LEU A 201 0.51 -15.30 7.39
N ARG A 202 0.33 -15.99 8.53
CA ARG A 202 1.42 -16.48 9.40
C ARG A 202 2.44 -15.40 9.71
N LEU A 203 1.95 -14.23 10.10
CA LEU A 203 2.77 -13.05 10.31
C LEU A 203 3.73 -13.23 11.49
N THR A 204 4.93 -12.70 11.34
CA THR A 204 5.97 -12.62 12.36
C THR A 204 6.51 -11.19 12.44
N ASN A 205 7.27 -10.88 13.50
CA ASN A 205 7.77 -9.53 13.74
C ASN A 205 6.65 -8.48 13.81
N LEU A 206 5.61 -8.82 14.54
CA LEU A 206 4.48 -7.93 14.80
C LEU A 206 4.83 -6.93 15.90
N ARG A 207 4.17 -5.77 15.87
CA ARG A 207 4.19 -4.80 16.96
C ARG A 207 3.43 -5.40 18.15
N GLN A 208 3.99 -5.20 19.34
CA GLN A 208 3.30 -5.62 20.56
C GLN A 208 2.40 -4.50 21.05
N PHE A 209 1.15 -4.83 21.31
CA PHE A 209 0.18 -3.95 21.99
C PHE A 209 -0.20 -4.54 23.34
N GLU A 210 -0.36 -3.70 24.34
CA GLU A 210 -0.99 -4.12 25.60
C GLU A 210 -2.42 -4.60 25.32
N GLY A 211 -2.71 -5.86 25.65
CA GLY A 211 -4.03 -6.47 25.49
C GLY A 211 -4.28 -7.25 24.21
N TRP A 212 -3.29 -7.44 23.35
CA TRP A 212 -3.40 -8.22 22.12
C TRP A 212 -2.85 -9.65 22.23
N PHE A 213 -2.63 -10.18 23.41
CA PHE A 213 -2.36 -11.64 23.67
C PHE A 213 -2.54 -11.94 25.17
#